data_247541e2a99d2ce457f5ac0f0c910e42
#
_entry.id   247541e2a99d2ce457f5ac0f0c910e42
#
_cell.length_a   1.000
_cell.length_b   1.000
_cell.length_c   1.000
_cell.angle_alpha   90.00
_cell.angle_beta   90.00
_cell.angle_gamma   90.00
#
_symmetry.space_group_name_H-M   'P 1'
#
loop_
_entity.id
_entity.type
_entity.pdbx_description
1 polymer ?
#
loop_
_entity_poly.entity_id
_entity_poly.type
_entity_poly.pdbx_seq_one_letter_code
_entity_poly.pdbx_strand_id
1 'polypeptide(L)'
;MNEKNPFVFVVDDDASIRDSLKDLISSAGLNVQTFASAQEFLSSPRPDAVSCLVLDVKLPGLSGLDLQQELAKVDIQIPIIFITGHGDIPMSVRAMKAGAIEFLTKPFRDEDLLNAVEQAINRGRQIEQLKNKSADDKKYSEDGVHSQIGFSEIVGQSAALRRALKEVETVAPTDSTVIIYGETGTGKELIARVIHNISLRRSNPFVKLNCAAIPTGLLESELFGHEKGAFTGAIAQRIGRFELANRGTMFLDEIGDIPLELQPKLLRVLQEREFERLGSTRTLHTDARLIAATNANLSERVDAKRFRSDLYYRLNVFPIVIPPLRERPEDIPLLVRYFVQKYTRRMNKRIDTIPGTAMKPMTEYHWPGNVRELENVIERAVILSRGSELEPPLAELAQQKALPAAVSTDYSTTLREAEREHILRTLKDTKWRIGGPGGAAARLGMKRTTLSSLVKRLGIDRPS
;
A
#
# COMPACT_ATOMS: atom_id res chain seq x y z
N MET A 1 -25.48 21.23 11.10
CA MET A 1 -24.73 21.92 10.03
C MET A 1 -25.59 21.85 8.80
N ASN A 2 -26.02 23.02 8.24
CA ASN A 2 -26.83 23.05 7.01
C ASN A 2 -25.99 22.45 5.88
N GLU A 3 -26.33 21.25 5.41
CA GLU A 3 -25.80 20.74 4.15
C GLU A 3 -26.26 21.67 3.03
N LYS A 4 -25.34 22.43 2.44
CA LYS A 4 -25.60 23.24 1.25
C LYS A 4 -25.99 22.26 0.15
N ASN A 5 -27.17 22.45 -0.47
CA ASN A 5 -27.59 21.61 -1.60
C ASN A 5 -26.53 21.62 -2.71
N PRO A 6 -26.22 20.46 -3.28
CA PRO A 6 -25.22 20.35 -4.33
C PRO A 6 -25.61 21.14 -5.59
N PHE A 7 -24.59 21.58 -6.34
CA PHE A 7 -24.76 22.32 -7.59
C PHE A 7 -24.39 21.45 -8.79
N VAL A 8 -25.22 21.52 -9.83
CA VAL A 8 -24.94 20.92 -11.14
C VAL A 8 -24.74 22.04 -12.16
N PHE A 9 -23.58 22.14 -12.74
CA PHE A 9 -23.31 23.04 -13.84
C PHE A 9 -23.58 22.33 -15.15
N VAL A 10 -24.29 22.99 -16.08
CA VAL A 10 -24.58 22.46 -17.41
C VAL A 10 -23.96 23.39 -18.44
N VAL A 11 -23.09 22.87 -19.30
CA VAL A 11 -22.49 23.64 -20.40
C VAL A 11 -22.82 22.95 -21.71
N ASP A 12 -23.67 23.62 -22.51
CA ASP A 12 -24.14 23.15 -23.82
C ASP A 12 -24.46 24.42 -24.68
N ASP A 13 -24.17 24.45 -25.96
CA ASP A 13 -24.42 25.58 -26.83
C ASP A 13 -25.89 25.67 -27.28
N ASP A 14 -26.63 24.56 -27.24
CA ASP A 14 -28.07 24.52 -27.56
C ASP A 14 -28.93 24.95 -26.36
N ALA A 15 -29.68 26.08 -26.53
CA ALA A 15 -30.56 26.60 -25.50
C ALA A 15 -31.68 25.62 -25.09
N SER A 16 -32.23 24.88 -26.06
CA SER A 16 -33.31 23.93 -25.81
C SER A 16 -32.85 22.75 -24.95
N ILE A 17 -31.61 22.29 -25.19
CA ILE A 17 -30.98 21.21 -24.39
C ILE A 17 -30.68 21.72 -22.98
N ARG A 18 -30.14 22.96 -22.85
CA ARG A 18 -29.87 23.55 -21.53
C ARG A 18 -31.14 23.66 -20.70
N ASP A 19 -32.26 24.14 -21.29
CA ASP A 19 -33.53 24.29 -20.58
C ASP A 19 -34.08 22.91 -20.16
N SER A 20 -34.07 21.93 -21.06
CA SER A 20 -34.53 20.56 -20.76
C SER A 20 -33.70 19.90 -19.64
N LEU A 21 -32.37 20.02 -19.68
CA LEU A 21 -31.46 19.49 -18.63
C LEU A 21 -31.67 20.21 -17.29
N LYS A 22 -31.88 21.54 -17.33
CA LYS A 22 -32.17 22.35 -16.14
C LYS A 22 -33.45 21.87 -15.46
N ASP A 23 -34.51 21.69 -16.23
CA ASP A 23 -35.82 21.27 -15.70
C ASP A 23 -35.74 19.86 -15.12
N LEU A 24 -35.09 18.92 -15.84
CA LEU A 24 -34.90 17.54 -15.38
C LEU A 24 -34.10 17.48 -14.06
N ILE A 25 -32.95 18.13 -13.99
CA ILE A 25 -32.07 18.09 -12.80
C ILE A 25 -32.71 18.85 -11.63
N SER A 26 -33.42 19.98 -11.90
CA SER A 26 -34.14 20.70 -10.88
C SER A 26 -35.31 19.89 -10.31
N SER A 27 -36.00 19.09 -11.13
CA SER A 27 -37.05 18.18 -10.66
C SER A 27 -36.56 17.12 -9.66
N ALA A 28 -35.29 16.79 -9.72
CA ALA A 28 -34.60 15.91 -8.74
C ALA A 28 -34.14 16.66 -7.46
N GLY A 29 -34.52 17.94 -7.29
CA GLY A 29 -34.21 18.74 -6.08
C GLY A 29 -32.78 19.29 -6.02
N LEU A 30 -32.06 19.32 -7.15
CA LEU A 30 -30.68 19.82 -7.24
C LEU A 30 -30.64 21.26 -7.77
N ASN A 31 -29.67 22.05 -7.31
CA ASN A 31 -29.44 23.40 -7.84
C ASN A 31 -28.72 23.28 -9.19
N VAL A 32 -29.22 24.02 -10.20
CA VAL A 32 -28.68 23.99 -11.56
C VAL A 32 -28.28 25.38 -12.03
N GLN A 33 -27.11 25.48 -12.62
CA GLN A 33 -26.68 26.69 -13.34
C GLN A 33 -26.22 26.31 -14.74
N THR A 34 -26.71 27.02 -15.75
CA THR A 34 -26.47 26.69 -17.17
C THR A 34 -25.60 27.76 -17.83
N PHE A 35 -24.77 27.35 -18.79
CA PHE A 35 -23.82 28.19 -19.53
C PHE A 35 -23.89 27.83 -21.02
N ALA A 36 -23.78 28.82 -21.88
CA ALA A 36 -23.80 28.64 -23.33
C ALA A 36 -22.42 28.33 -23.92
N SER A 37 -21.35 28.51 -23.15
CA SER A 37 -19.97 28.24 -23.61
C SER A 37 -19.03 27.91 -22.47
N ALA A 38 -17.91 27.25 -22.80
CA ALA A 38 -16.82 26.95 -21.87
C ALA A 38 -16.22 28.23 -21.24
N GLN A 39 -16.13 29.33 -21.99
CA GLN A 39 -15.58 30.61 -21.52
C GLN A 39 -16.50 31.27 -20.49
N GLU A 40 -17.82 31.24 -20.71
CA GLU A 40 -18.81 31.74 -19.76
C GLU A 40 -18.70 30.96 -18.42
N PHE A 41 -18.58 29.65 -18.47
CA PHE A 41 -18.39 28.82 -17.29
C PHE A 41 -17.07 29.13 -16.57
N LEU A 42 -15.96 29.35 -17.30
CA LEU A 42 -14.66 29.65 -16.69
C LEU A 42 -14.63 31.00 -15.98
N SER A 43 -15.37 31.98 -16.49
CA SER A 43 -15.46 33.35 -15.93
C SER A 43 -16.50 33.50 -14.81
N SER A 44 -17.36 32.51 -14.61
CA SER A 44 -18.41 32.57 -13.60
C SER A 44 -17.87 32.26 -12.19
N PRO A 45 -18.32 33.01 -11.15
CA PRO A 45 -17.97 32.69 -9.76
C PRO A 45 -18.61 31.35 -9.35
N ARG A 46 -17.84 30.50 -8.65
CA ARG A 46 -18.32 29.19 -8.21
C ARG A 46 -18.77 29.24 -6.76
N PRO A 47 -19.91 28.65 -6.43
CA PRO A 47 -20.35 28.52 -5.05
C PRO A 47 -19.43 27.56 -4.30
N ASP A 48 -19.18 27.85 -3.03
CA ASP A 48 -18.47 26.93 -2.10
C ASP A 48 -19.45 25.83 -1.66
N ALA A 49 -19.69 24.87 -2.56
CA ALA A 49 -20.56 23.72 -2.36
C ALA A 49 -20.15 22.56 -3.27
N VAL A 50 -20.51 21.33 -2.86
CA VAL A 50 -20.34 20.15 -3.70
C VAL A 50 -20.94 20.40 -5.08
N SER A 51 -20.17 20.18 -6.14
CA SER A 51 -20.62 20.43 -7.49
C SER A 51 -20.14 19.38 -8.48
N CYS A 52 -20.89 19.23 -9.58
CA CYS A 52 -20.48 18.45 -10.76
C CYS A 52 -20.80 19.23 -12.04
N LEU A 53 -20.20 18.82 -13.16
CA LEU A 53 -20.30 19.46 -14.46
C LEU A 53 -20.86 18.48 -15.48
N VAL A 54 -21.99 18.81 -16.09
CA VAL A 54 -22.55 18.17 -17.29
C VAL A 54 -22.12 19.01 -18.49
N LEU A 55 -21.34 18.40 -19.40
CA LEU A 55 -20.56 19.13 -20.40
C LEU A 55 -20.78 18.55 -21.80
N ASP A 56 -21.25 19.35 -22.74
CA ASP A 56 -21.24 18.95 -24.15
C ASP A 56 -19.78 18.87 -24.65
N VAL A 57 -19.50 17.83 -25.39
CA VAL A 57 -18.20 17.63 -26.03
C VAL A 57 -17.96 18.65 -27.15
N LYS A 58 -18.99 18.96 -27.94
CA LYS A 58 -18.92 19.90 -29.06
C LYS A 58 -19.45 21.27 -28.70
N LEU A 59 -18.54 22.12 -28.22
CA LEU A 59 -18.84 23.52 -27.93
C LEU A 59 -18.14 24.45 -28.95
N PRO A 60 -18.72 25.59 -29.29
CA PRO A 60 -18.06 26.57 -30.14
C PRO A 60 -16.86 27.20 -29.44
N GLY A 61 -15.75 27.30 -30.15
CA GLY A 61 -14.50 27.83 -29.63
C GLY A 61 -13.69 26.79 -28.82
N LEU A 62 -13.81 26.75 -27.50
CA LEU A 62 -13.14 25.78 -26.64
C LEU A 62 -14.02 24.54 -26.48
N SER A 63 -13.58 23.39 -26.98
CA SER A 63 -14.33 22.12 -26.87
C SER A 63 -14.46 21.66 -25.40
N GLY A 64 -15.44 20.78 -25.14
CA GLY A 64 -15.60 20.21 -23.80
C GLY A 64 -14.35 19.46 -23.29
N LEU A 65 -13.62 18.77 -24.18
CA LEU A 65 -12.37 18.09 -23.82
C LEU A 65 -11.24 19.08 -23.51
N ASP A 66 -11.19 20.21 -24.22
CA ASP A 66 -10.21 21.27 -23.94
C ASP A 66 -10.53 21.96 -22.61
N LEU A 67 -11.83 22.18 -22.31
CA LEU A 67 -12.25 22.71 -21.01
C LEU A 67 -11.84 21.79 -19.86
N GLN A 68 -11.95 20.48 -20.01
CA GLN A 68 -11.48 19.52 -19.02
C GLN A 68 -9.98 19.67 -18.75
N GLN A 69 -9.16 19.89 -19.80
CA GLN A 69 -7.73 20.12 -19.67
C GLN A 69 -7.40 21.46 -18.99
N GLU A 70 -8.12 22.52 -19.34
CA GLU A 70 -7.95 23.84 -18.71
C GLU A 70 -8.29 23.79 -17.21
N LEU A 71 -9.36 23.11 -16.83
CA LEU A 71 -9.72 22.90 -15.42
C LEU A 71 -8.64 22.16 -14.65
N ALA A 72 -8.03 21.15 -15.28
CA ALA A 72 -6.93 20.42 -14.67
C ALA A 72 -5.66 21.27 -14.48
N LYS A 73 -5.36 22.22 -15.38
CA LYS A 73 -4.20 23.13 -15.28
C LYS A 73 -4.32 24.10 -14.09
N VAL A 74 -5.53 24.51 -13.74
CA VAL A 74 -5.80 25.43 -12.62
C VAL A 74 -6.20 24.70 -11.33
N ASP A 75 -5.93 23.38 -11.26
CA ASP A 75 -6.21 22.49 -10.12
C ASP A 75 -7.67 22.49 -9.64
N ILE A 76 -8.61 22.72 -10.58
CA ILE A 76 -10.03 22.67 -10.29
C ILE A 76 -10.52 21.25 -10.51
N GLN A 77 -10.72 20.54 -9.42
CA GLN A 77 -11.21 19.16 -9.40
C GLN A 77 -12.73 19.15 -9.28
N ILE A 78 -13.42 19.20 -10.42
CA ILE A 78 -14.88 19.04 -10.50
C ILE A 78 -15.19 17.76 -11.27
N PRO A 79 -16.05 16.85 -10.76
CA PRO A 79 -16.50 15.67 -11.47
C PRO A 79 -17.24 16.04 -12.77
N ILE A 80 -16.82 15.45 -13.91
CA ILE A 80 -17.35 15.80 -15.24
C ILE A 80 -18.11 14.61 -15.81
N ILE A 81 -19.32 14.88 -16.33
CA ILE A 81 -20.15 13.98 -17.14
C ILE A 81 -20.19 14.60 -18.54
N PHE A 82 -19.72 13.86 -19.53
CA PHE A 82 -19.83 14.31 -20.92
C PHE A 82 -21.13 13.88 -21.56
N ILE A 83 -21.72 14.79 -22.35
CA ILE A 83 -22.85 14.51 -23.23
C ILE A 83 -22.45 14.82 -24.68
N THR A 84 -22.93 14.05 -25.67
CA THR A 84 -22.61 14.29 -27.07
C THR A 84 -23.68 13.75 -28.02
N GLY A 85 -23.94 14.45 -29.13
CA GLY A 85 -24.80 13.97 -30.20
C GLY A 85 -24.18 12.97 -31.17
N HIS A 86 -22.85 12.78 -31.14
CA HIS A 86 -22.13 11.81 -31.95
C HIS A 86 -21.07 11.13 -31.08
N GLY A 87 -21.37 9.91 -30.64
CA GLY A 87 -20.44 9.08 -29.86
C GLY A 87 -19.41 8.42 -30.76
N ASP A 88 -18.22 8.99 -30.85
CA ASP A 88 -17.06 8.30 -31.44
C ASP A 88 -16.31 7.57 -30.33
N ILE A 89 -16.12 6.26 -30.47
CA ILE A 89 -15.45 5.38 -29.46
C ILE A 89 -14.08 5.95 -29.02
N PRO A 90 -13.20 6.46 -29.95
CA PRO A 90 -11.95 7.09 -29.54
C PRO A 90 -12.10 8.33 -28.66
N MET A 91 -13.18 9.06 -28.78
CA MET A 91 -13.46 10.28 -28.01
C MET A 91 -13.92 9.96 -26.60
N SER A 92 -14.84 9.01 -26.44
CA SER A 92 -15.30 8.56 -25.12
C SER A 92 -14.16 7.96 -24.30
N VAL A 93 -13.27 7.15 -24.93
CA VAL A 93 -12.08 6.59 -24.29
C VAL A 93 -11.11 7.70 -23.83
N ARG A 94 -10.94 8.78 -24.60
CA ARG A 94 -10.10 9.93 -24.20
C ARG A 94 -10.68 10.67 -23.01
N ALA A 95 -11.99 10.96 -23.01
CA ALA A 95 -12.68 11.63 -21.91
C ALA A 95 -12.56 10.84 -20.60
N MET A 96 -12.82 9.53 -20.66
CA MET A 96 -12.71 8.64 -19.49
C MET A 96 -11.27 8.51 -18.97
N LYS A 97 -10.28 8.40 -19.85
CA LYS A 97 -8.87 8.40 -19.47
C LYS A 97 -8.41 9.71 -18.83
N ALA A 98 -9.04 10.83 -19.19
CA ALA A 98 -8.77 12.14 -18.60
C ALA A 98 -9.54 12.39 -17.28
N GLY A 99 -10.26 11.37 -16.76
CA GLY A 99 -10.90 11.39 -15.45
C GLY A 99 -12.36 11.82 -15.44
N ALA A 100 -13.06 11.75 -16.57
CA ALA A 100 -14.52 11.91 -16.61
C ALA A 100 -15.20 10.78 -15.80
N ILE A 101 -16.35 11.11 -15.19
CA ILE A 101 -17.16 10.16 -14.42
C ILE A 101 -17.99 9.28 -15.37
N GLU A 102 -18.61 9.89 -16.37
CA GLU A 102 -19.49 9.21 -17.31
C GLU A 102 -19.49 9.90 -18.67
N PHE A 103 -19.93 9.16 -19.69
CA PHE A 103 -20.06 9.66 -21.06
C PHE A 103 -21.39 9.18 -21.67
N LEU A 104 -22.30 10.11 -21.90
CA LEU A 104 -23.65 9.83 -22.40
C LEU A 104 -23.82 10.28 -23.86
N THR A 105 -24.41 9.43 -24.69
CA THR A 105 -24.73 9.77 -26.08
C THR A 105 -26.19 10.20 -26.23
N LYS A 106 -26.41 11.37 -26.84
CA LYS A 106 -27.77 11.87 -27.17
C LYS A 106 -28.38 11.03 -28.32
N PRO A 107 -29.61 10.53 -28.21
CA PRO A 107 -30.53 10.66 -27.09
C PRO A 107 -30.21 9.66 -25.95
N PHE A 108 -30.24 10.12 -24.71
CA PHE A 108 -30.10 9.31 -23.49
C PHE A 108 -31.40 9.31 -22.70
N ARG A 109 -31.60 8.38 -21.78
CA ARG A 109 -32.75 8.34 -20.90
C ARG A 109 -32.51 9.26 -19.69
N ASP A 110 -33.60 9.87 -19.20
CA ASP A 110 -33.56 10.76 -18.02
C ASP A 110 -32.90 10.06 -16.81
N GLU A 111 -33.22 8.78 -16.60
CA GLU A 111 -32.63 7.97 -15.52
C GLU A 111 -31.11 7.81 -15.66
N ASP A 112 -30.58 7.67 -16.85
CA ASP A 112 -29.12 7.48 -17.09
C ASP A 112 -28.38 8.78 -16.70
N LEU A 113 -28.90 9.95 -17.03
CA LEU A 113 -28.34 11.23 -16.65
C LEU A 113 -28.41 11.47 -15.14
N LEU A 114 -29.55 11.21 -14.52
CA LEU A 114 -29.73 11.42 -13.08
C LEU A 114 -28.81 10.49 -12.26
N ASN A 115 -28.66 9.25 -12.69
CA ASN A 115 -27.71 8.31 -12.09
C ASN A 115 -26.25 8.78 -12.21
N ALA A 116 -25.86 9.29 -13.38
CA ALA A 116 -24.53 9.84 -13.61
C ALA A 116 -24.28 11.10 -12.73
N VAL A 117 -25.28 11.99 -12.61
CA VAL A 117 -25.23 13.17 -11.75
C VAL A 117 -25.07 12.77 -10.28
N GLU A 118 -25.83 11.78 -9.81
CA GLU A 118 -25.71 11.29 -8.43
C GLU A 118 -24.32 10.72 -8.15
N GLN A 119 -23.77 9.91 -9.06
CA GLN A 119 -22.40 9.38 -8.95
C GLN A 119 -21.37 10.52 -8.93
N ALA A 120 -21.53 11.54 -9.79
CA ALA A 120 -20.65 12.69 -9.84
C ALA A 120 -20.71 13.52 -8.55
N ILE A 121 -21.90 13.76 -7.99
CA ILE A 121 -22.08 14.45 -6.70
C ILE A 121 -21.43 13.67 -5.56
N ASN A 122 -21.61 12.34 -5.51
CA ASN A 122 -20.98 11.50 -4.50
C ASN A 122 -19.45 11.55 -4.62
N ARG A 123 -18.91 11.60 -5.82
CA ARG A 123 -17.47 11.80 -6.05
C ARG A 123 -17.03 13.21 -5.62
N GLY A 124 -17.82 14.24 -5.89
CA GLY A 124 -17.60 15.63 -5.44
C GLY A 124 -17.55 15.72 -3.91
N ARG A 125 -18.48 15.05 -3.20
CA ARG A 125 -18.47 14.95 -1.73
C ARG A 125 -17.19 14.32 -1.20
N GLN A 126 -16.70 13.27 -1.85
CA GLN A 126 -15.41 12.65 -1.48
C GLN A 126 -14.23 13.61 -1.66
N ILE A 127 -14.21 14.37 -2.77
CA ILE A 127 -13.17 15.37 -3.05
C ILE A 127 -13.23 16.50 -2.00
N GLU A 128 -14.43 17.01 -1.68
CA GLU A 128 -14.62 18.06 -0.67
C GLU A 128 -14.27 17.57 0.75
N GLN A 129 -14.64 16.34 1.10
CA GLN A 129 -14.22 15.72 2.36
C GLN A 129 -12.70 15.57 2.45
N LEU A 130 -12.02 15.30 1.35
CA LEU A 130 -10.55 15.27 1.29
C LEU A 130 -9.95 16.68 1.41
N LYS A 131 -10.57 17.70 0.81
CA LYS A 131 -10.18 19.11 0.95
C LYS A 131 -10.43 19.65 2.37
N ASN A 132 -11.56 19.32 2.97
CA ASN A 132 -11.89 19.73 4.35
C ASN A 132 -11.01 18.97 5.38
N LYS A 133 -10.63 17.72 5.09
CA LYS A 133 -9.61 16.99 5.87
C LYS A 133 -8.26 17.70 5.85
N SER A 134 -7.84 18.21 4.68
CA SER A 134 -6.58 18.99 4.59
C SER A 134 -6.68 20.36 5.26
N ALA A 135 -7.86 20.93 5.46
CA ALA A 135 -8.09 22.19 6.19
C ALA A 135 -8.13 21.97 7.72
N ASP A 136 -8.75 20.87 8.18
CA ASP A 136 -8.72 20.46 9.59
C ASP A 136 -7.33 19.96 10.00
N ASP A 137 -6.63 19.24 9.11
CA ASP A 137 -5.24 18.81 9.32
C ASP A 137 -4.27 20.02 9.41
N LYS A 138 -4.56 21.14 8.74
CA LYS A 138 -3.83 22.40 8.90
C LYS A 138 -3.96 23.04 10.30
N LYS A 139 -5.06 22.81 10.99
CA LYS A 139 -5.29 23.33 12.34
C LYS A 139 -4.55 22.54 13.42
N TYR A 140 -4.14 21.28 13.12
CA TYR A 140 -3.32 20.43 13.97
C TYR A 140 -1.86 20.29 13.52
N SER A 141 -1.49 20.95 12.40
CA SER A 141 -0.12 20.94 11.83
C SER A 141 0.71 22.16 12.20
N GLU A 142 0.32 22.98 13.17
CA GLU A 142 1.20 24.06 13.69
C GLU A 142 2.39 23.53 14.49
N ASP A 143 2.43 22.21 14.83
CA ASP A 143 3.59 21.54 15.39
C ASP A 143 4.19 20.51 14.41
N GLY A 144 4.73 20.99 13.32
CA GLY A 144 5.82 20.31 12.58
C GLY A 144 5.44 19.21 11.61
N VAL A 145 5.71 19.46 10.34
CA VAL A 145 6.32 18.62 9.31
C VAL A 145 5.43 18.02 8.20
N HIS A 146 5.78 18.46 7.00
CA HIS A 146 5.57 17.90 5.66
C HIS A 146 4.16 17.96 5.05
N SER A 147 3.69 19.19 4.80
CA SER A 147 2.73 19.47 3.71
C SER A 147 3.40 19.47 2.33
N GLN A 148 4.28 18.50 2.03
CA GLN A 148 4.77 18.30 0.68
C GLN A 148 3.85 17.31 -0.04
N ILE A 149 3.46 17.67 -1.26
CA ILE A 149 2.64 16.86 -2.15
C ILE A 149 3.27 15.47 -2.26
N GLY A 150 2.57 14.43 -1.77
CA GLY A 150 3.02 13.03 -1.85
C GLY A 150 3.29 12.31 -0.53
N PHE A 151 3.48 13.02 0.59
CA PHE A 151 3.82 12.42 1.90
C PHE A 151 2.65 12.38 2.91
N SER A 152 1.45 12.80 2.49
CA SER A 152 0.27 12.93 3.37
C SER A 152 -0.16 11.62 4.06
N GLU A 153 0.27 10.48 3.57
CA GLU A 153 -0.03 9.16 4.16
C GLU A 153 1.05 8.69 5.15
N ILE A 154 2.21 9.37 5.22
CA ILE A 154 3.31 8.97 6.10
C ILE A 154 3.20 9.75 7.41
N VAL A 155 2.92 9.03 8.49
CA VAL A 155 2.80 9.59 9.84
C VAL A 155 4.09 9.35 10.61
N GLY A 156 4.74 10.44 11.06
CA GLY A 156 5.95 10.40 11.87
C GLY A 156 6.81 11.65 11.68
N GLN A 157 7.63 11.95 12.71
CA GLN A 157 8.51 13.11 12.75
C GLN A 157 9.92 12.80 13.25
N SER A 158 10.22 11.52 13.50
CA SER A 158 11.52 11.09 13.99
C SER A 158 12.66 11.46 13.04
N ALA A 159 13.83 11.73 13.59
CA ALA A 159 15.02 12.06 12.81
C ALA A 159 15.42 10.90 11.88
N ALA A 160 15.17 9.66 12.30
CA ALA A 160 15.45 8.46 11.51
C ALA A 160 14.53 8.37 10.29
N LEU A 161 13.22 8.58 10.47
CA LEU A 161 12.25 8.59 9.38
C LEU A 161 12.53 9.75 8.41
N ARG A 162 12.78 10.96 8.92
CA ARG A 162 13.09 12.12 8.07
C ARG A 162 14.31 11.91 7.18
N ARG A 163 15.35 11.21 7.66
CA ARG A 163 16.51 10.85 6.82
C ARG A 163 16.10 9.96 5.65
N ALA A 164 15.33 8.90 5.91
CA ALA A 164 14.83 8.03 4.86
C ALA A 164 13.93 8.77 3.84
N LEU A 165 13.07 9.70 4.31
CA LEU A 165 12.22 10.50 3.43
C LEU A 165 13.04 11.47 2.55
N LYS A 166 14.13 12.02 3.06
CA LYS A 166 15.04 12.86 2.26
C LYS A 166 15.72 12.04 1.14
N GLU A 167 16.07 10.79 1.39
CA GLU A 167 16.57 9.88 0.35
C GLU A 167 15.50 9.60 -0.70
N VAL A 168 14.23 9.42 -0.28
CA VAL A 168 13.07 9.27 -1.17
C VAL A 168 12.93 10.50 -2.08
N GLU A 169 12.96 11.71 -1.53
CA GLU A 169 12.90 12.97 -2.30
C GLU A 169 14.03 13.07 -3.34
N THR A 170 15.23 12.66 -2.96
CA THR A 170 16.41 12.71 -3.81
C THR A 170 16.30 11.75 -5.00
N VAL A 171 15.82 10.53 -4.79
CA VAL A 171 15.80 9.50 -5.84
C VAL A 171 14.53 9.51 -6.68
N ALA A 172 13.42 10.03 -6.16
CA ALA A 172 12.13 9.97 -6.85
C ALA A 172 12.15 10.59 -8.27
N PRO A 173 12.75 11.76 -8.52
CA PRO A 173 12.78 12.34 -9.86
C PRO A 173 13.70 11.61 -10.85
N THR A 174 14.46 10.61 -10.40
CA THR A 174 15.35 9.83 -11.27
C THR A 174 14.67 8.54 -11.76
N ASP A 175 15.22 7.90 -12.78
CA ASP A 175 14.81 6.56 -13.24
C ASP A 175 15.63 5.43 -12.61
N SER A 176 16.46 5.75 -11.61
CA SER A 176 17.30 4.76 -10.93
C SER A 176 16.47 3.68 -10.26
N THR A 177 17.01 2.45 -10.26
CA THR A 177 16.48 1.35 -9.45
C THR A 177 16.62 1.68 -7.97
N VAL A 178 15.55 1.49 -7.22
CA VAL A 178 15.53 1.71 -5.76
C VAL A 178 15.30 0.39 -5.05
N ILE A 179 16.06 0.13 -3.99
CA ILE A 179 15.80 -0.98 -3.10
C ILE A 179 15.49 -0.46 -1.69
N ILE A 180 14.36 -0.91 -1.13
CA ILE A 180 13.87 -0.49 0.17
C ILE A 180 14.09 -1.64 1.17
N TYR A 181 14.99 -1.43 2.11
CA TYR A 181 15.24 -2.33 3.22
C TYR A 181 14.41 -1.94 4.44
N GLY A 182 13.92 -2.93 5.14
CA GLY A 182 13.22 -2.71 6.41
C GLY A 182 12.45 -3.94 6.86
N GLU A 183 12.23 -4.05 8.14
CA GLU A 183 11.48 -5.15 8.73
C GLU A 183 10.04 -5.22 8.19
N THR A 184 9.41 -6.38 8.37
CA THR A 184 8.00 -6.55 8.02
C THR A 184 7.14 -5.58 8.81
N GLY A 185 6.20 -4.92 8.13
CA GLY A 185 5.28 -3.97 8.76
C GLY A 185 5.82 -2.55 8.98
N THR A 186 7.03 -2.20 8.49
CA THR A 186 7.60 -0.84 8.60
C THR A 186 6.99 0.18 7.64
N GLY A 187 6.26 -0.27 6.60
CA GLY A 187 5.61 0.59 5.60
C GLY A 187 6.35 0.68 4.26
N LYS A 188 7.17 -0.31 3.88
CA LYS A 188 7.93 -0.34 2.61
C LYS A 188 7.07 -0.09 1.36
N GLU A 189 5.85 -0.67 1.28
CA GLU A 189 4.92 -0.44 0.16
C GLU A 189 4.48 1.02 0.09
N LEU A 190 4.23 1.66 1.24
CA LEU A 190 3.85 3.06 1.30
C LEU A 190 4.97 3.97 0.77
N ILE A 191 6.22 3.70 1.15
CA ILE A 191 7.39 4.42 0.64
C ILE A 191 7.54 4.23 -0.87
N ALA A 192 7.38 3.01 -1.40
CA ALA A 192 7.43 2.76 -2.83
C ALA A 192 6.35 3.53 -3.60
N ARG A 193 5.14 3.63 -3.05
CA ARG A 193 4.05 4.42 -3.62
C ARG A 193 4.36 5.92 -3.61
N VAL A 194 4.95 6.42 -2.53
CA VAL A 194 5.39 7.82 -2.45
C VAL A 194 6.47 8.11 -3.49
N ILE A 195 7.48 7.26 -3.63
CA ILE A 195 8.51 7.42 -4.68
C ILE A 195 7.87 7.54 -6.07
N HIS A 196 6.89 6.69 -6.37
CA HIS A 196 6.16 6.77 -7.65
C HIS A 196 5.38 8.09 -7.78
N ASN A 197 4.61 8.48 -6.76
CA ASN A 197 3.73 9.65 -6.79
C ASN A 197 4.47 10.98 -6.98
N ILE A 198 5.71 11.08 -6.48
CA ILE A 198 6.55 12.27 -6.65
C ILE A 198 7.59 12.13 -7.78
N SER A 199 7.55 11.03 -8.56
CA SER A 199 8.41 10.79 -9.71
C SER A 199 7.90 11.44 -10.99
N LEU A 200 8.75 11.46 -12.02
CA LEU A 200 8.34 11.86 -13.37
C LEU A 200 7.34 10.89 -14.02
N ARG A 201 7.16 9.70 -13.44
CA ARG A 201 6.25 8.66 -13.92
C ARG A 201 4.92 8.59 -13.15
N ARG A 202 4.60 9.60 -12.33
CA ARG A 202 3.40 9.65 -11.46
C ARG A 202 2.07 9.46 -12.17
N SER A 203 1.97 9.82 -13.45
CA SER A 203 0.77 9.67 -14.30
C SER A 203 0.66 8.31 -14.97
N ASN A 204 1.70 7.47 -14.85
CA ASN A 204 1.79 6.17 -15.48
C ASN A 204 1.43 5.04 -14.48
N PRO A 205 1.25 3.79 -14.92
CA PRO A 205 0.86 2.70 -14.04
C PRO A 205 1.88 2.43 -12.91
N PHE A 206 1.36 2.21 -11.69
CA PHE A 206 2.11 1.63 -10.58
C PHE A 206 1.65 0.18 -10.40
N VAL A 207 2.46 -0.77 -10.84
CA VAL A 207 2.14 -2.20 -10.81
C VAL A 207 2.90 -2.86 -9.68
N LYS A 208 2.17 -3.47 -8.73
CA LYS A 208 2.77 -4.16 -7.59
C LYS A 208 2.68 -5.68 -7.72
N LEU A 209 3.68 -6.36 -7.19
CA LEU A 209 3.70 -7.80 -7.03
C LEU A 209 4.48 -8.16 -5.76
N ASN A 210 3.91 -9.03 -4.93
CA ASN A 210 4.61 -9.60 -3.78
C ASN A 210 5.13 -10.98 -4.15
N CYS A 211 6.47 -11.12 -4.16
CA CYS A 211 7.13 -12.36 -4.59
C CYS A 211 6.90 -13.53 -3.62
N ALA A 212 6.74 -13.25 -2.33
CA ALA A 212 6.48 -14.27 -1.32
C ALA A 212 5.04 -14.80 -1.32
N ALA A 213 4.08 -14.00 -1.82
CA ALA A 213 2.66 -14.36 -1.79
C ALA A 213 2.22 -15.28 -2.94
N ILE A 214 3.07 -15.47 -3.96
CA ILE A 214 2.74 -16.23 -5.17
C ILE A 214 3.52 -17.55 -5.17
N PRO A 215 2.85 -18.70 -5.39
CA PRO A 215 3.53 -19.97 -5.55
C PRO A 215 4.62 -19.91 -6.65
N THR A 216 5.78 -20.50 -6.40
CA THR A 216 6.96 -20.46 -7.29
C THR A 216 6.60 -20.80 -8.75
N GLY A 217 5.80 -21.84 -8.99
CA GLY A 217 5.40 -22.25 -10.34
C GLY A 217 4.49 -21.26 -11.09
N LEU A 218 3.91 -20.27 -10.39
CA LEU A 218 3.06 -19.23 -11.00
C LEU A 218 3.76 -17.87 -11.08
N LEU A 219 4.81 -17.67 -10.30
CA LEU A 219 5.49 -16.37 -10.20
C LEU A 219 6.06 -15.91 -11.54
N GLU A 220 6.62 -16.84 -12.32
CA GLU A 220 7.14 -16.55 -13.65
C GLU A 220 6.05 -16.06 -14.59
N SER A 221 4.91 -16.76 -14.62
CA SER A 221 3.74 -16.38 -15.40
C SER A 221 3.13 -15.04 -14.98
N GLU A 222 3.13 -14.72 -13.68
CA GLU A 222 2.68 -13.40 -13.20
C GLU A 222 3.65 -12.28 -13.63
N LEU A 223 4.96 -12.50 -13.53
CA LEU A 223 5.97 -11.49 -13.87
C LEU A 223 6.01 -11.20 -15.37
N PHE A 224 6.14 -12.26 -16.20
CA PHE A 224 6.45 -12.13 -17.62
C PHE A 224 5.27 -12.42 -18.54
N GLY A 225 4.18 -13.04 -18.00
CA GLY A 225 3.05 -13.50 -18.80
C GLY A 225 3.29 -14.84 -19.48
N HIS A 226 2.26 -15.37 -20.13
CA HIS A 226 2.35 -16.62 -20.87
C HIS A 226 1.48 -16.61 -22.12
N GLU A 227 1.90 -17.38 -23.12
CA GLU A 227 1.11 -17.67 -24.30
C GLU A 227 0.16 -18.86 -24.05
N LYS A 228 -0.90 -18.95 -24.86
CA LYS A 228 -1.81 -20.10 -24.84
C LYS A 228 -1.02 -21.38 -25.05
N GLY A 229 -1.18 -22.38 -24.17
CA GLY A 229 -0.50 -23.67 -24.29
C GLY A 229 0.91 -23.72 -23.69
N ALA A 230 1.38 -22.66 -23.03
CA ALA A 230 2.71 -22.59 -22.43
C ALA A 230 2.95 -23.65 -21.33
N PHE A 231 1.89 -24.05 -20.63
CA PHE A 231 1.90 -25.12 -19.63
C PHE A 231 0.52 -25.76 -19.50
N THR A 232 0.39 -26.87 -18.79
CA THR A 232 -0.87 -27.55 -18.52
C THR A 232 -1.80 -26.63 -17.71
N GLY A 233 -2.87 -26.13 -18.34
CA GLY A 233 -3.79 -25.14 -17.77
C GLY A 233 -3.68 -23.73 -18.37
N ALA A 234 -2.74 -23.45 -19.27
CA ALA A 234 -2.65 -22.19 -20.01
C ALA A 234 -3.69 -22.14 -21.17
N ILE A 235 -4.96 -21.96 -20.83
CA ILE A 235 -6.08 -21.98 -21.76
C ILE A 235 -6.10 -20.73 -22.67
N ALA A 236 -5.63 -19.59 -22.15
CA ALA A 236 -5.58 -18.30 -22.85
C ALA A 236 -4.22 -17.62 -22.62
N GLN A 237 -3.88 -16.67 -23.49
CA GLN A 237 -2.73 -15.78 -23.28
C GLN A 237 -2.99 -14.88 -22.07
N ARG A 238 -1.93 -14.62 -21.26
CA ARG A 238 -1.97 -13.67 -20.12
C ARG A 238 -0.83 -12.69 -20.20
N ILE A 239 -1.15 -11.41 -20.03
CA ILE A 239 -0.19 -10.30 -19.99
C ILE A 239 0.52 -10.31 -18.63
N GLY A 240 1.86 -10.20 -18.63
CA GLY A 240 2.69 -10.15 -17.43
C GLY A 240 2.76 -8.78 -16.78
N ARG A 241 3.21 -8.74 -15.52
CA ARG A 241 3.33 -7.50 -14.74
C ARG A 241 4.33 -6.52 -15.34
N PHE A 242 5.43 -6.98 -15.93
CA PHE A 242 6.40 -6.09 -16.60
C PHE A 242 5.81 -5.41 -17.82
N GLU A 243 4.95 -6.10 -18.56
CA GLU A 243 4.25 -5.49 -19.69
C GLU A 243 3.22 -4.45 -19.23
N LEU A 244 2.46 -4.73 -18.16
CA LEU A 244 1.52 -3.80 -17.55
C LEU A 244 2.21 -2.57 -16.96
N ALA A 245 3.44 -2.72 -16.45
CA ALA A 245 4.23 -1.65 -15.86
C ALA A 245 4.99 -0.80 -16.89
N ASN A 246 4.85 -1.09 -18.18
CA ASN A 246 5.59 -0.40 -19.23
C ASN A 246 5.39 1.12 -19.17
N ARG A 247 6.47 1.89 -19.23
CA ARG A 247 6.55 3.35 -19.02
C ARG A 247 6.17 3.82 -17.61
N GLY A 248 5.74 2.91 -16.75
CA GLY A 248 5.36 3.17 -15.37
C GLY A 248 6.41 2.72 -14.36
N THR A 249 5.93 2.23 -13.22
CA THR A 249 6.77 1.72 -12.14
C THR A 249 6.34 0.30 -11.78
N MET A 250 7.30 -0.62 -11.75
CA MET A 250 7.16 -1.97 -11.23
C MET A 250 7.65 -2.00 -9.78
N PHE A 251 6.78 -2.38 -8.85
CA PHE A 251 7.13 -2.59 -7.45
C PHE A 251 7.15 -4.08 -7.12
N LEU A 252 8.34 -4.59 -6.74
CA LEU A 252 8.55 -5.97 -6.31
C LEU A 252 8.75 -6.00 -4.79
N ASP A 253 7.73 -6.48 -4.08
CA ASP A 253 7.82 -6.67 -2.63
C ASP A 253 8.40 -8.04 -2.30
N GLU A 254 9.18 -8.12 -1.22
CA GLU A 254 9.92 -9.30 -0.75
C GLU A 254 10.77 -9.94 -1.89
N ILE A 255 11.56 -9.09 -2.58
CA ILE A 255 12.42 -9.52 -3.70
C ILE A 255 13.45 -10.59 -3.30
N GLY A 256 13.80 -10.65 -2.02
CA GLY A 256 14.69 -11.69 -1.50
C GLY A 256 14.14 -13.11 -1.69
N ASP A 257 12.82 -13.28 -1.78
CA ASP A 257 12.17 -14.59 -1.88
C ASP A 257 11.95 -15.04 -3.33
N ILE A 258 12.46 -14.30 -4.32
CA ILE A 258 12.39 -14.71 -5.73
C ILE A 258 13.23 -15.98 -5.95
N PRO A 259 12.68 -17.04 -6.57
CA PRO A 259 13.39 -18.28 -6.84
C PRO A 259 14.66 -18.06 -7.66
N LEU A 260 15.70 -18.83 -7.37
CA LEU A 260 17.03 -18.71 -8.00
C LEU A 260 16.94 -18.85 -9.54
N GLU A 261 16.03 -19.67 -10.03
CA GLU A 261 15.77 -19.93 -11.45
C GLU A 261 15.18 -18.73 -12.20
N LEU A 262 14.48 -17.83 -11.48
CA LEU A 262 13.88 -16.63 -12.08
C LEU A 262 14.81 -15.40 -12.03
N GLN A 263 15.83 -15.44 -11.19
CA GLN A 263 16.76 -14.33 -11.02
C GLN A 263 17.51 -13.95 -12.32
N PRO A 264 17.94 -14.89 -13.19
CA PRO A 264 18.55 -14.54 -14.49
C PRO A 264 17.58 -13.81 -15.42
N LYS A 265 16.29 -14.19 -15.43
CA LYS A 265 15.26 -13.53 -16.25
C LYS A 265 15.00 -12.11 -15.77
N LEU A 266 14.92 -11.92 -14.45
CA LEU A 266 14.82 -10.58 -13.86
C LEU A 266 16.04 -9.72 -14.16
N LEU A 267 17.24 -10.30 -14.11
CA LEU A 267 18.48 -9.60 -14.44
C LEU A 267 18.46 -9.10 -15.90
N ARG A 268 18.00 -9.94 -16.86
CA ARG A 268 17.85 -9.54 -18.25
C ARG A 268 16.90 -8.35 -18.43
N VAL A 269 15.78 -8.34 -17.72
CA VAL A 269 14.87 -7.17 -17.72
C VAL A 269 15.56 -5.90 -17.21
N LEU A 270 16.38 -6.01 -16.16
CA LEU A 270 17.06 -4.85 -15.56
C LEU A 270 18.22 -4.33 -16.39
N GLN A 271 18.88 -5.19 -17.18
CA GLN A 271 20.05 -4.83 -17.98
C GLN A 271 19.66 -4.43 -19.40
N GLU A 272 18.84 -5.26 -20.05
CA GLU A 272 18.52 -5.16 -21.47
C GLU A 272 17.14 -4.53 -21.72
N ARG A 273 16.32 -4.42 -20.66
CA ARG A 273 14.90 -3.99 -20.74
C ARG A 273 14.05 -4.92 -21.62
N GLU A 274 14.45 -6.20 -21.66
CA GLU A 274 13.84 -7.23 -22.51
C GLU A 274 13.41 -8.43 -21.68
N PHE A 275 12.34 -9.07 -22.14
CA PHE A 275 11.85 -10.34 -21.61
C PHE A 275 11.04 -11.10 -22.65
N GLU A 276 10.75 -12.37 -22.36
CA GLU A 276 9.91 -13.23 -23.17
C GLU A 276 8.78 -13.80 -22.31
N ARG A 277 7.60 -13.98 -22.91
CA ARG A 277 6.51 -14.69 -22.23
C ARG A 277 6.81 -16.19 -22.21
N LEU A 278 6.29 -16.88 -21.19
CA LEU A 278 6.37 -18.34 -21.15
C LEU A 278 5.70 -18.93 -22.40
N GLY A 279 6.40 -19.87 -23.03
CA GLY A 279 5.94 -20.51 -24.27
C GLY A 279 6.10 -19.66 -25.54
N SER A 280 6.83 -18.54 -25.46
CA SER A 280 7.14 -17.69 -26.62
C SER A 280 8.63 -17.42 -26.74
N THR A 281 9.11 -17.33 -27.97
CA THR A 281 10.47 -16.86 -28.29
C THR A 281 10.49 -15.40 -28.73
N ARG A 282 9.34 -14.71 -28.66
CA ARG A 282 9.25 -13.30 -29.03
C ARG A 282 9.76 -12.43 -27.89
N THR A 283 10.81 -11.67 -28.16
CA THR A 283 11.33 -10.66 -27.24
C THR A 283 10.39 -9.46 -27.17
N LEU A 284 10.04 -9.08 -25.94
CA LEU A 284 9.25 -7.89 -25.61
C LEU A 284 10.14 -6.90 -24.86
N HIS A 285 9.93 -5.60 -25.11
CA HIS A 285 10.64 -4.53 -24.44
C HIS A 285 9.77 -3.90 -23.37
N THR A 286 10.40 -3.49 -22.26
CA THR A 286 9.73 -2.73 -21.21
C THR A 286 10.59 -1.55 -20.75
N ASP A 287 9.97 -0.39 -20.58
CA ASP A 287 10.57 0.80 -19.95
C ASP A 287 9.97 1.00 -18.54
N ALA A 288 9.86 -0.08 -17.76
CA ALA A 288 9.41 0.00 -16.39
C ALA A 288 10.55 0.43 -15.46
N ARG A 289 10.32 1.47 -14.61
CA ARG A 289 11.19 1.77 -13.48
C ARG A 289 10.99 0.72 -12.40
N LEU A 290 12.07 0.15 -11.86
CA LEU A 290 11.98 -0.83 -10.79
C LEU A 290 12.17 -0.19 -9.42
N ILE A 291 11.26 -0.52 -8.50
CA ILE A 291 11.41 -0.35 -7.05
C ILE A 291 11.28 -1.74 -6.43
N ALA A 292 12.27 -2.16 -5.66
CA ALA A 292 12.25 -3.43 -4.95
C ALA A 292 12.18 -3.20 -3.44
N ALA A 293 11.57 -4.13 -2.69
CA ALA A 293 11.58 -4.10 -1.23
C ALA A 293 11.90 -5.48 -0.65
N THR A 294 12.55 -5.51 0.50
CA THR A 294 12.83 -6.74 1.22
C THR A 294 13.06 -6.50 2.71
N ASN A 295 12.73 -7.51 3.52
CA ASN A 295 13.12 -7.59 4.92
C ASN A 295 14.40 -8.41 5.12
N ALA A 296 14.86 -9.13 4.09
CA ALA A 296 16.02 -10.00 4.15
C ALA A 296 17.33 -9.25 3.90
N ASN A 297 18.40 -9.70 4.54
CA ASN A 297 19.75 -9.31 4.19
C ASN A 297 20.18 -10.02 2.89
N LEU A 298 20.14 -9.29 1.77
CA LEU A 298 20.49 -9.87 0.47
C LEU A 298 21.97 -10.27 0.38
N SER A 299 22.87 -9.57 1.08
CA SER A 299 24.31 -9.94 1.10
C SER A 299 24.51 -11.35 1.70
N GLU A 300 23.87 -11.62 2.83
CA GLU A 300 23.89 -12.97 3.43
C GLU A 300 23.26 -14.04 2.52
N ARG A 301 22.21 -13.68 1.78
CA ARG A 301 21.60 -14.60 0.79
C ARG A 301 22.53 -14.87 -0.40
N VAL A 302 23.35 -13.90 -0.81
CA VAL A 302 24.39 -14.06 -1.84
C VAL A 302 25.46 -15.03 -1.33
N ASP A 303 25.97 -14.83 -0.13
CA ASP A 303 26.96 -15.70 0.48
C ASP A 303 26.44 -17.15 0.65
N ALA A 304 25.17 -17.30 1.00
CA ALA A 304 24.47 -18.58 1.08
C ALA A 304 24.07 -19.16 -0.30
N LYS A 305 24.45 -18.55 -1.42
CA LYS A 305 24.11 -18.95 -2.79
C LYS A 305 22.59 -19.08 -3.05
N ARG A 306 21.77 -18.35 -2.31
CA ARG A 306 20.31 -18.26 -2.46
C ARG A 306 19.89 -17.03 -3.28
N PHE A 307 20.83 -16.12 -3.52
CA PHE A 307 20.63 -14.94 -4.37
C PHE A 307 21.88 -14.73 -5.21
N ARG A 308 21.70 -14.33 -6.48
CA ARG A 308 22.83 -14.10 -7.40
C ARG A 308 23.48 -12.76 -7.11
N SER A 309 24.81 -12.73 -7.11
CA SER A 309 25.58 -11.51 -6.87
C SER A 309 25.37 -10.44 -7.97
N ASP A 310 25.25 -10.88 -9.24
CA ASP A 310 25.02 -9.97 -10.37
C ASP A 310 23.67 -9.24 -10.25
N LEU A 311 22.62 -9.95 -9.87
CA LEU A 311 21.30 -9.35 -9.61
C LEU A 311 21.34 -8.42 -8.39
N TYR A 312 22.03 -8.82 -7.31
CA TYR A 312 22.19 -7.98 -6.13
C TYR A 312 22.79 -6.62 -6.47
N TYR A 313 23.91 -6.58 -7.18
CA TYR A 313 24.55 -5.31 -7.56
C TYR A 313 23.68 -4.48 -8.51
N ARG A 314 22.87 -5.10 -9.36
CA ARG A 314 21.95 -4.38 -10.26
C ARG A 314 20.72 -3.81 -9.55
N LEU A 315 20.27 -4.43 -8.46
CA LEU A 315 19.19 -3.93 -7.62
C LEU A 315 19.67 -2.87 -6.63
N ASN A 316 20.86 -3.05 -6.05
CA ASN A 316 21.38 -2.22 -4.97
C ASN A 316 22.05 -0.93 -5.49
N VAL A 317 21.35 -0.22 -6.39
CA VAL A 317 21.82 1.07 -6.95
C VAL A 317 21.54 2.20 -5.98
N PHE A 318 20.32 2.30 -5.47
CA PHE A 318 19.94 3.30 -4.48
C PHE A 318 19.20 2.63 -3.31
N PRO A 319 19.93 2.26 -2.25
CA PRO A 319 19.32 1.65 -1.07
C PRO A 319 18.69 2.71 -0.18
N ILE A 320 17.47 2.43 0.31
CA ILE A 320 16.76 3.20 1.33
C ILE A 320 16.47 2.27 2.48
N VAL A 321 16.84 2.65 3.70
CA VAL A 321 16.60 1.86 4.91
C VAL A 321 15.49 2.50 5.73
N ILE A 322 14.38 1.75 5.92
CA ILE A 322 13.27 2.20 6.76
C ILE A 322 13.52 1.71 8.18
N PRO A 323 13.63 2.63 9.16
CA PRO A 323 13.90 2.24 10.53
C PRO A 323 12.71 1.46 11.12
N PRO A 324 12.96 0.42 11.94
CA PRO A 324 11.91 -0.25 12.69
C PRO A 324 11.29 0.69 13.73
N LEU A 325 10.06 0.38 14.16
CA LEU A 325 9.29 1.28 15.03
C LEU A 325 9.97 1.52 16.40
N ARG A 326 10.70 0.54 16.94
CA ARG A 326 11.49 0.66 18.18
C ARG A 326 12.63 1.70 18.10
N GLU A 327 13.10 2.05 16.90
CA GLU A 327 14.13 3.09 16.67
C GLU A 327 13.54 4.49 16.45
N ARG A 328 12.19 4.59 16.48
CA ARG A 328 11.45 5.85 16.32
C ARG A 328 10.28 5.95 17.31
N PRO A 329 10.53 5.79 18.63
CA PRO A 329 9.48 5.79 19.65
C PRO A 329 8.68 7.09 19.70
N GLU A 330 9.26 8.23 19.31
CA GLU A 330 8.58 9.52 19.19
C GLU A 330 7.48 9.55 18.12
N ASP A 331 7.48 8.61 17.15
CA ASP A 331 6.42 8.50 16.14
C ASP A 331 5.21 7.72 16.67
N ILE A 332 5.37 6.89 17.71
CA ILE A 332 4.30 6.04 18.24
C ILE A 332 3.06 6.82 18.66
N PRO A 333 3.18 7.92 19.46
CA PRO A 333 2.01 8.69 19.83
C PRO A 333 1.24 9.29 18.65
N LEU A 334 1.96 9.69 17.59
CA LEU A 334 1.35 10.22 16.37
C LEU A 334 0.60 9.13 15.61
N LEU A 335 1.22 7.95 15.44
CA LEU A 335 0.62 6.79 14.81
C LEU A 335 -0.62 6.30 15.57
N VAL A 336 -0.55 6.24 16.91
CA VAL A 336 -1.70 5.85 17.74
C VAL A 336 -2.88 6.81 17.51
N ARG A 337 -2.66 8.12 17.57
CA ARG A 337 -3.71 9.12 17.32
C ARG A 337 -4.28 8.99 15.92
N TYR A 338 -3.42 8.82 14.91
CA TYR A 338 -3.81 8.64 13.53
C TYR A 338 -4.70 7.40 13.35
N PHE A 339 -4.30 6.24 13.90
CA PHE A 339 -5.09 5.00 13.78
C PHE A 339 -6.39 5.07 14.58
N VAL A 340 -6.39 5.64 15.78
CA VAL A 340 -7.63 5.87 16.54
C VAL A 340 -8.61 6.70 15.70
N GLN A 341 -8.17 7.82 15.13
CA GLN A 341 -9.01 8.66 14.30
C GLN A 341 -9.51 7.94 13.03
N LYS A 342 -8.64 7.16 12.37
CA LYS A 342 -8.97 6.35 11.19
C LYS A 342 -10.09 5.35 11.50
N TYR A 343 -9.96 4.59 12.59
CA TYR A 343 -10.89 3.51 12.93
C TYR A 343 -12.17 4.01 13.59
N THR A 344 -12.12 5.05 14.42
CA THR A 344 -13.33 5.68 14.98
C THR A 344 -14.25 6.23 13.88
N ARG A 345 -13.68 6.89 12.86
CA ARG A 345 -14.44 7.35 11.69
C ARG A 345 -15.06 6.18 10.92
N ARG A 346 -14.27 5.11 10.67
CA ARG A 346 -14.74 3.93 9.91
C ARG A 346 -15.84 3.17 10.62
N MET A 347 -15.79 3.10 11.97
CA MET A 347 -16.72 2.33 12.80
C MET A 347 -17.86 3.17 13.38
N ASN A 348 -17.91 4.48 13.03
CA ASN A 348 -18.86 5.45 13.60
C ASN A 348 -18.87 5.44 15.14
N LYS A 349 -17.69 5.28 15.76
CA LYS A 349 -17.48 5.34 17.20
C LYS A 349 -16.92 6.71 17.59
N ARG A 350 -17.12 7.09 18.86
CA ARG A 350 -16.56 8.30 19.42
C ARG A 350 -15.56 7.96 20.52
N ILE A 351 -14.27 8.20 20.26
CA ILE A 351 -13.20 8.07 21.24
C ILE A 351 -12.51 9.44 21.30
N ASP A 352 -12.69 10.14 22.41
CA ASP A 352 -12.22 11.53 22.60
C ASP A 352 -10.85 11.55 23.31
N THR A 353 -10.54 10.50 24.11
CA THR A 353 -9.33 10.48 24.93
C THR A 353 -8.55 9.18 24.80
N ILE A 354 -7.21 9.34 24.79
CA ILE A 354 -6.26 8.23 24.87
C ILE A 354 -5.56 8.38 26.23
N PRO A 355 -5.78 7.45 27.20
CA PRO A 355 -5.20 7.56 28.53
C PRO A 355 -3.67 7.58 28.48
N GLY A 356 -3.03 8.42 29.29
CA GLY A 356 -1.58 8.41 29.44
C GLY A 356 -1.04 7.07 29.96
N THR A 357 -1.83 6.36 30.78
CA THR A 357 -1.55 5.00 31.25
C THR A 357 -1.49 3.97 30.13
N ALA A 358 -2.18 4.21 29.02
CA ALA A 358 -2.15 3.38 27.84
C ALA A 358 -1.00 3.75 26.91
N MET A 359 -0.68 5.04 26.76
CA MET A 359 0.34 5.53 25.84
C MET A 359 1.76 5.08 26.25
N LYS A 360 2.10 5.16 27.54
CA LYS A 360 3.44 4.80 28.03
C LYS A 360 3.85 3.35 27.69
N PRO A 361 3.05 2.31 28.02
CA PRO A 361 3.38 0.93 27.62
C PRO A 361 3.52 0.74 26.11
N MET A 362 2.70 1.42 25.28
CA MET A 362 2.79 1.35 23.83
C MET A 362 4.10 1.98 23.32
N THR A 363 4.58 3.05 23.94
CA THR A 363 5.85 3.70 23.55
C THR A 363 7.07 2.86 23.94
N GLU A 364 6.98 2.10 25.04
CA GLU A 364 8.07 1.25 25.54
C GLU A 364 8.09 -0.16 24.92
N TYR A 365 7.06 -0.54 24.18
CA TYR A 365 6.99 -1.85 23.57
C TYR A 365 7.86 -1.94 22.29
N HIS A 366 8.44 -3.10 22.00
CA HIS A 366 9.44 -3.30 20.94
C HIS A 366 8.83 -3.37 19.54
N TRP A 367 7.54 -3.64 19.41
CA TRP A 367 6.80 -3.74 18.14
C TRP A 367 7.49 -4.63 17.10
N PRO A 368 7.63 -5.95 17.33
CA PRO A 368 8.26 -6.86 16.35
C PRO A 368 7.54 -6.86 14.99
N GLY A 369 6.22 -6.62 14.95
CA GLY A 369 5.43 -6.43 13.73
C GLY A 369 5.33 -4.96 13.28
N ASN A 370 6.13 -4.06 13.90
CA ASN A 370 6.23 -2.64 13.55
C ASN A 370 4.87 -1.92 13.48
N VAL A 371 4.68 -1.05 12.48
CA VAL A 371 3.46 -0.23 12.30
C VAL A 371 2.22 -1.10 12.06
N ARG A 372 2.39 -2.26 11.36
CA ARG A 372 1.26 -3.18 11.12
C ARG A 372 0.74 -3.80 12.41
N GLU A 373 1.62 -4.17 13.34
CA GLU A 373 1.21 -4.68 14.65
C GLU A 373 0.54 -3.58 15.47
N LEU A 374 1.12 -2.38 15.52
CA LEU A 374 0.52 -1.24 16.20
C LEU A 374 -0.87 -0.93 15.64
N GLU A 375 -1.04 -0.89 14.32
CA GLU A 375 -2.32 -0.68 13.65
C GLU A 375 -3.36 -1.71 14.09
N ASN A 376 -3.02 -3.01 14.10
CA ASN A 376 -3.91 -4.09 14.52
C ASN A 376 -4.30 -3.96 16.01
N VAL A 377 -3.36 -3.60 16.88
CA VAL A 377 -3.62 -3.39 18.32
C VAL A 377 -4.59 -2.22 18.51
N ILE A 378 -4.40 -1.11 17.80
CA ILE A 378 -5.29 0.05 17.91
C ILE A 378 -6.66 -0.25 17.29
N GLU A 379 -6.75 -0.94 16.15
CA GLU A 379 -8.02 -1.36 15.57
C GLU A 379 -8.82 -2.19 16.58
N ARG A 380 -8.19 -3.18 17.21
CA ARG A 380 -8.81 -4.00 18.27
C ARG A 380 -9.22 -3.18 19.49
N ALA A 381 -8.36 -2.25 19.92
CA ALA A 381 -8.68 -1.34 21.02
C ALA A 381 -9.95 -0.53 20.74
N VAL A 382 -10.06 0.06 19.54
CA VAL A 382 -11.25 0.81 19.11
C VAL A 382 -12.49 -0.09 19.08
N ILE A 383 -12.38 -1.36 18.64
CA ILE A 383 -13.49 -2.31 18.63
C ILE A 383 -13.98 -2.58 20.06
N LEU A 384 -13.06 -2.82 20.99
CA LEU A 384 -13.37 -3.21 22.38
C LEU A 384 -13.85 -2.05 23.24
N SER A 385 -13.40 -0.81 22.97
CA SER A 385 -13.80 0.37 23.71
C SER A 385 -15.31 0.60 23.65
N ARG A 386 -15.95 0.70 24.83
CA ARG A 386 -17.40 0.89 24.98
C ARG A 386 -17.81 2.34 25.23
N GLY A 387 -16.85 3.18 25.61
CA GLY A 387 -17.05 4.60 25.93
C GLY A 387 -16.26 5.54 25.02
N SER A 388 -16.03 6.77 25.51
CA SER A 388 -15.25 7.80 24.84
C SER A 388 -13.72 7.71 25.10
N GLU A 389 -13.28 6.70 25.83
CA GLU A 389 -11.89 6.47 26.19
C GLU A 389 -11.36 5.21 25.49
N LEU A 390 -10.11 5.26 24.99
CA LEU A 390 -9.48 4.11 24.35
C LEU A 390 -9.06 3.07 25.40
N GLU A 391 -9.51 1.84 25.25
CA GLU A 391 -9.17 0.70 26.10
C GLU A 391 -8.25 -0.28 25.34
N PRO A 392 -6.92 -0.05 25.29
CA PRO A 392 -6.02 -0.95 24.61
C PRO A 392 -5.82 -2.25 25.40
N PRO A 393 -5.61 -3.41 24.73
CA PRO A 393 -5.39 -4.69 25.38
C PRO A 393 -3.96 -4.80 25.93
N LEU A 394 -3.61 -3.95 26.93
CA LEU A 394 -2.27 -3.85 27.52
C LEU A 394 -1.77 -5.16 28.14
N ALA A 395 -2.69 -6.02 28.62
CA ALA A 395 -2.33 -7.32 29.19
C ALA A 395 -1.66 -8.24 28.15
N GLU A 396 -2.08 -8.16 26.88
CA GLU A 396 -1.48 -8.93 25.78
C GLU A 396 -0.06 -8.42 25.48
N LEU A 397 0.15 -7.09 25.46
CA LEU A 397 1.47 -6.49 25.26
C LEU A 397 2.43 -6.84 26.40
N ALA A 398 1.93 -6.90 27.64
CA ALA A 398 2.73 -7.30 28.80
C ALA A 398 3.13 -8.79 28.77
N GLN A 399 2.24 -9.68 28.32
CA GLN A 399 2.52 -11.11 28.19
C GLN A 399 3.54 -11.39 27.08
N GLN A 400 3.51 -10.66 25.95
CA GLN A 400 4.50 -10.76 24.88
C GLN A 400 5.88 -10.24 25.32
N LYS A 401 5.94 -9.29 26.24
CA LYS A 401 7.20 -8.82 26.85
C LYS A 401 7.83 -9.89 27.77
N ALA A 402 7.03 -10.81 28.29
CA ALA A 402 7.47 -11.91 29.16
C ALA A 402 7.89 -13.19 28.39
N LEU A 403 7.56 -13.27 27.11
CA LEU A 403 8.20 -14.28 26.24
C LEU A 403 9.64 -13.81 25.99
N PRO A 404 10.67 -14.54 26.47
CA PRO A 404 12.02 -14.24 26.08
C PRO A 404 12.03 -14.20 24.56
N ALA A 405 12.66 -13.15 24.00
CA ALA A 405 12.89 -13.05 22.56
C ALA A 405 13.20 -14.45 22.07
N ALA A 406 12.37 -14.95 21.16
CA ALA A 406 12.51 -16.30 20.67
C ALA A 406 14.00 -16.49 20.42
N VAL A 407 14.60 -17.37 21.18
CA VAL A 407 15.98 -17.77 20.98
C VAL A 407 16.04 -17.98 19.49
N SER A 408 16.81 -17.14 18.80
CA SER A 408 17.18 -17.38 17.42
C SER A 408 17.70 -18.82 17.44
N THR A 409 16.82 -19.74 17.15
CA THR A 409 17.20 -21.10 16.87
C THR A 409 17.98 -20.95 15.58
N ASP A 410 19.26 -20.84 15.75
CA ASP A 410 20.22 -21.00 14.70
C ASP A 410 19.92 -22.39 14.11
N TYR A 411 19.23 -22.40 12.97
CA TYR A 411 18.88 -23.64 12.25
C TYR A 411 20.13 -24.37 11.70
N SER A 412 21.32 -23.93 12.12
CA SER A 412 22.58 -24.59 11.86
C SER A 412 22.93 -25.69 12.89
N THR A 413 22.18 -25.79 14.01
CA THR A 413 22.39 -26.91 14.96
C THR A 413 21.89 -28.23 14.36
N THR A 414 22.80 -29.18 14.24
CA THR A 414 22.43 -30.52 13.81
C THR A 414 21.39 -31.11 14.80
N LEU A 415 20.54 -32.04 14.35
CA LEU A 415 19.61 -32.76 15.22
C LEU A 415 20.27 -33.30 16.48
N ARG A 416 21.54 -33.71 16.37
CA ARG A 416 22.37 -34.24 17.47
C ARG A 416 22.75 -33.17 18.51
N GLU A 417 22.97 -31.92 18.08
CA GLU A 417 23.26 -30.79 18.98
C GLU A 417 22.02 -30.35 19.71
N ALA A 418 20.88 -30.26 19.01
CA ALA A 418 19.59 -29.96 19.61
C ALA A 418 19.17 -31.02 20.64
N GLU A 419 19.36 -32.29 20.32
CA GLU A 419 19.13 -33.43 21.25
C GLU A 419 20.04 -33.32 22.50
N ARG A 420 21.31 -33.00 22.31
CA ARG A 420 22.28 -32.80 23.38
C ARG A 420 21.90 -31.64 24.32
N GLU A 421 21.50 -30.52 23.75
CA GLU A 421 21.14 -29.34 24.54
C GLU A 421 19.85 -29.57 25.33
N HIS A 422 18.84 -30.20 24.73
CA HIS A 422 17.58 -30.54 25.40
C HIS A 422 17.81 -31.53 26.57
N ILE A 423 18.63 -32.53 26.39
CA ILE A 423 19.01 -33.50 27.44
C ILE A 423 19.80 -32.81 28.55
N LEU A 424 20.75 -31.95 28.21
CA LEU A 424 21.58 -31.22 29.18
C LEU A 424 20.75 -30.27 30.04
N ARG A 425 19.79 -29.56 29.43
CA ARG A 425 18.84 -28.69 30.10
C ARG A 425 17.98 -29.48 31.09
N THR A 426 17.43 -30.59 30.66
CA THR A 426 16.60 -31.44 31.51
C THR A 426 17.39 -32.07 32.68
N LEU A 427 18.64 -32.44 32.46
CA LEU A 427 19.54 -32.92 33.52
C LEU A 427 19.84 -31.83 34.55
N LYS A 428 20.09 -30.60 34.12
CA LYS A 428 20.28 -29.44 35.03
C LYS A 428 19.01 -29.16 35.85
N ASP A 429 17.83 -29.14 35.23
CA ASP A 429 16.56 -28.88 35.89
C ASP A 429 16.19 -29.97 36.93
N THR A 430 16.63 -31.21 36.70
CA THR A 430 16.45 -32.35 37.63
C THR A 430 17.61 -32.53 38.61
N LYS A 431 18.55 -31.55 38.70
CA LYS A 431 19.75 -31.61 39.53
C LYS A 431 20.56 -32.91 39.30
N TRP A 432 20.68 -33.29 38.03
CA TRP A 432 21.40 -34.53 37.58
C TRP A 432 20.79 -35.84 38.09
N ARG A 433 19.53 -35.83 38.48
CA ARG A 433 18.81 -37.06 38.90
C ARG A 433 18.26 -37.78 37.67
N ILE A 434 18.91 -38.86 37.24
CA ILE A 434 18.57 -39.57 36.01
C ILE A 434 17.28 -40.40 36.15
N GLY A 435 17.09 -41.07 37.30
CA GLY A 435 15.97 -42.00 37.52
C GLY A 435 15.02 -41.60 38.64
N GLY A 436 13.86 -42.27 38.74
CA GLY A 436 12.77 -42.02 39.68
C GLY A 436 11.66 -41.12 39.15
N PRO A 437 10.52 -40.96 39.89
CA PRO A 437 9.32 -40.25 39.43
C PRO A 437 9.56 -38.76 39.05
N GLY A 438 10.62 -38.17 39.60
CA GLY A 438 11.01 -36.78 39.28
C GLY A 438 12.35 -36.65 38.54
N GLY A 439 12.88 -37.74 37.99
CA GLY A 439 14.18 -37.77 37.30
C GLY A 439 14.07 -37.35 35.82
N ALA A 440 15.23 -37.05 35.20
CA ALA A 440 15.32 -36.63 33.82
C ALA A 440 14.73 -37.66 32.84
N ALA A 441 14.87 -38.94 33.09
CA ALA A 441 14.31 -39.99 32.24
C ALA A 441 12.77 -39.94 32.20
N ALA A 442 12.13 -39.73 33.35
CA ALA A 442 10.67 -39.60 33.43
C ALA A 442 10.17 -38.33 32.70
N ARG A 443 10.90 -37.18 32.84
CA ARG A 443 10.55 -35.94 32.14
C ARG A 443 10.74 -35.99 30.61
N LEU A 444 11.72 -36.76 30.15
CA LEU A 444 12.01 -36.99 28.74
C LEU A 444 11.20 -38.16 28.14
N GLY A 445 10.30 -38.78 28.89
CA GLY A 445 9.45 -39.88 28.42
C GLY A 445 10.24 -41.14 28.01
N MET A 446 11.45 -41.37 28.55
CA MET A 446 12.29 -42.47 28.15
C MET A 446 12.75 -43.33 29.33
N LYS A 447 13.20 -44.57 29.04
CA LYS A 447 13.74 -45.49 30.08
C LYS A 447 15.09 -44.95 30.60
N ARG A 448 15.35 -45.16 31.92
CA ARG A 448 16.59 -44.73 32.57
C ARG A 448 17.85 -45.25 31.83
N THR A 449 17.83 -46.50 31.37
CA THR A 449 18.94 -47.12 30.63
C THR A 449 19.21 -46.43 29.30
N THR A 450 18.13 -46.04 28.58
CA THR A 450 18.21 -45.33 27.31
C THR A 450 18.80 -43.94 27.49
N LEU A 451 18.37 -43.19 28.50
CA LEU A 451 18.94 -41.87 28.81
C LEU A 451 20.42 -41.97 29.23
N SER A 452 20.79 -42.95 30.06
CA SER A 452 22.17 -43.14 30.48
C SER A 452 23.12 -43.45 29.29
N SER A 453 22.67 -44.30 28.36
CA SER A 453 23.43 -44.60 27.14
C SER A 453 23.54 -43.36 26.22
N LEU A 454 22.48 -42.56 26.14
CA LEU A 454 22.44 -41.34 25.32
C LEU A 454 23.35 -40.24 25.87
N VAL A 455 23.35 -40.02 27.19
CA VAL A 455 24.23 -39.11 27.90
C VAL A 455 25.68 -39.43 27.64
N LYS A 456 26.04 -40.73 27.73
CA LYS A 456 27.41 -41.23 27.44
C LYS A 456 27.77 -41.03 25.96
N ARG A 457 26.85 -41.33 25.03
CA ARG A 457 27.07 -41.17 23.58
C ARG A 457 27.23 -39.72 23.15
N LEU A 458 26.53 -38.79 23.83
CA LEU A 458 26.58 -37.36 23.53
C LEU A 458 27.69 -36.61 24.28
N GLY A 459 28.51 -37.30 25.07
CA GLY A 459 29.62 -36.70 25.82
C GLY A 459 29.16 -35.66 26.83
N ILE A 460 28.08 -35.95 27.57
CA ILE A 460 27.53 -35.02 28.57
C ILE A 460 28.05 -35.46 29.94
N ASP A 461 28.95 -34.67 30.49
CA ASP A 461 29.53 -34.92 31.82
C ASP A 461 28.88 -34.04 32.89
N ARG A 462 28.78 -34.58 34.11
CA ARG A 462 28.28 -33.83 35.25
C ARG A 462 29.38 -32.85 35.70
N PRO A 463 29.06 -31.54 35.78
CA PRO A 463 30.04 -30.60 36.35
C PRO A 463 30.36 -31.00 37.80
N SER A 464 31.63 -30.98 38.13
CA SER A 464 32.16 -31.26 39.44
C SER A 464 31.71 -30.28 40.54
#